data_97a438c307fe12651a8c2a11114e6538
#
_entry.id   97a438c307fe12651a8c2a11114e6538
#
_cell.length_a   1.000
_cell.length_b   1.000
_cell.length_c   1.000
_cell.angle_alpha   90.00
_cell.angle_beta   90.00
_cell.angle_gamma   90.00
#
_symmetry.space_group_name_H-M   'P 1'
#
loop_
_entity.id
_entity.type
_entity.pdbx_description
1 polymer ?
#
loop_
_entity_poly.entity_id
_entity_poly.type
_entity_poly.pdbx_seq_one_letter_code
_entity_poly.pdbx_strand_id
1 'polypeptide(L)'
;MSTNELEERRRRALAPAYELFYQEPVHLVRGEGVWLFDNEGRRYLDCYNNVPSVGHCHPRVVEAIATQARLLNTHTRYLHENVVKLGERLGAKFPEKLSVCWFVCTGTEANDLATQIARAVTGHYGMVVSEGSYHGNSDLVLKLSTSSYPAKDRPDWLAAATAPDSYRGPYRAGSEPGGEEALAERYADSVAEGVAGLADRGYQPAAMLVDSSWDDNGLFVPPQGYLARAASIVRAAGGLFIADEVQAGYCRLGDTWWGHERYDVVPDIVVLGKPMGGGHPVAAVVSTPEIAAAFGKQIDYFNTFGGNPVSAAAALAVLDVIDEEGLLKNAHEVGRHLERGLAELANEHPIIGDVRGSGLFWGIDLVSDRESRQPLDRAEAKRIVSAICREGVLMGLMGSHGNVLKMRPPLPFSRDNADHALEVVDGCLCALAR
;
A
#
# COMPACT_ATOMS: atom_id res chain seq x y z
N MET A 1 27.03 13.39 -16.21
CA MET A 1 25.82 14.09 -16.72
C MET A 1 25.21 14.87 -15.57
N SER A 2 24.95 16.15 -15.72
CA SER A 2 24.34 16.97 -14.69
C SER A 2 22.85 16.62 -14.51
N THR A 3 22.29 16.91 -13.32
CA THR A 3 20.86 16.71 -13.05
C THR A 3 19.99 17.49 -14.04
N ASN A 4 20.33 18.73 -14.36
CA ASN A 4 19.58 19.55 -15.32
C ASN A 4 19.60 18.96 -16.74
N GLU A 5 20.74 18.48 -17.21
CA GLU A 5 20.84 17.80 -18.52
C GLU A 5 19.98 16.54 -18.56
N LEU A 6 19.99 15.74 -17.48
CA LEU A 6 19.15 14.54 -17.38
C LEU A 6 17.66 14.90 -17.37
N GLU A 7 17.27 15.96 -16.66
CA GLU A 7 15.88 16.42 -16.61
C GLU A 7 15.38 16.89 -17.99
N GLU A 8 16.20 17.64 -18.73
CA GLU A 8 15.85 18.04 -20.13
C GLU A 8 15.68 16.84 -21.05
N ARG A 9 16.56 15.84 -20.94
CA ARG A 9 16.44 14.60 -21.71
C ARG A 9 15.20 13.80 -21.32
N ARG A 10 14.88 13.74 -20.01
CA ARG A 10 13.68 13.11 -19.48
C ARG A 10 12.42 13.75 -20.06
N ARG A 11 12.32 15.08 -20.07
CA ARG A 11 11.16 15.82 -20.66
C ARG A 11 10.94 15.51 -22.13
N ARG A 12 12.00 15.21 -22.88
CA ARG A 12 11.89 14.84 -24.30
C ARG A 12 11.55 13.37 -24.53
N ALA A 13 11.96 12.47 -23.62
CA ALA A 13 11.89 11.03 -23.80
C ALA A 13 10.70 10.36 -23.10
N LEU A 14 10.21 10.96 -22.01
CA LEU A 14 9.15 10.37 -21.19
C LEU A 14 7.86 11.22 -21.23
N ALA A 15 6.72 10.55 -21.06
CA ALA A 15 5.42 11.19 -21.01
C ALA A 15 5.34 12.22 -19.87
N PRO A 16 4.70 13.39 -20.07
CA PRO A 16 4.57 14.43 -19.05
C PRO A 16 3.84 13.97 -17.78
N ALA A 17 3.06 12.89 -17.85
CA ALA A 17 2.37 12.30 -16.71
C ALA A 17 3.30 11.68 -15.67
N TYR A 18 4.58 11.46 -15.97
CA TYR A 18 5.58 11.02 -15.00
C TYR A 18 6.11 12.20 -14.18
N GLU A 19 5.35 12.61 -13.17
CA GLU A 19 5.74 13.71 -12.27
C GLU A 19 6.93 13.34 -11.37
N LEU A 20 7.73 14.36 -10.99
CA LEU A 20 8.78 14.26 -9.99
C LEU A 20 8.23 14.71 -8.62
N PHE A 21 8.70 14.07 -7.53
CA PHE A 21 8.16 14.32 -6.19
C PHE A 21 8.49 15.72 -5.66
N TYR A 22 9.75 16.13 -5.81
CA TYR A 22 10.29 17.32 -5.16
C TYR A 22 10.37 18.50 -6.12
N GLN A 23 10.45 19.72 -5.57
CA GLN A 23 10.67 20.92 -6.36
C GLN A 23 12.03 20.88 -7.08
N GLU A 24 13.04 20.34 -6.41
CA GLU A 24 14.37 20.10 -6.95
C GLU A 24 14.52 18.60 -7.23
N PRO A 25 14.74 18.20 -8.49
CA PRO A 25 14.88 16.78 -8.84
C PRO A 25 16.08 16.13 -8.16
N VAL A 26 15.89 14.93 -7.62
CA VAL A 26 16.98 14.13 -7.05
C VAL A 26 17.44 13.10 -8.09
N HIS A 27 18.74 13.12 -8.42
CA HIS A 27 19.36 12.20 -9.39
C HIS A 27 20.01 11.02 -8.65
N LEU A 28 19.23 10.02 -8.27
CA LEU A 28 19.70 8.84 -7.55
C LEU A 28 20.46 7.88 -8.48
N VAL A 29 21.61 7.38 -8.00
CA VAL A 29 22.49 6.47 -8.76
C VAL A 29 22.89 5.19 -8.02
N ARG A 30 22.70 5.14 -6.68
CA ARG A 30 23.04 3.99 -5.85
C ARG A 30 22.08 3.88 -4.65
N GLY A 31 21.83 2.65 -4.23
CA GLY A 31 21.09 2.34 -3.00
C GLY A 31 21.81 1.28 -2.18
N GLU A 32 21.73 1.37 -0.84
CA GLU A 32 22.31 0.42 0.10
C GLU A 32 21.53 0.43 1.43
N GLY A 33 20.91 -0.68 1.78
CA GLY A 33 20.08 -0.78 2.97
C GLY A 33 18.94 0.25 2.95
N VAL A 34 18.93 1.18 3.89
CA VAL A 34 17.93 2.26 3.97
C VAL A 34 18.41 3.58 3.35
N TRP A 35 19.57 3.59 2.69
CA TRP A 35 20.19 4.78 2.15
C TRP A 35 20.20 4.80 0.63
N LEU A 36 19.94 5.97 0.08
CA LEU A 36 20.06 6.28 -1.34
C LEU A 36 21.14 7.35 -1.54
N PHE A 37 21.79 7.32 -2.70
CA PHE A 37 22.90 8.24 -3.02
C PHE A 37 22.67 8.85 -4.40
N ASP A 38 22.90 10.15 -4.50
CA ASP A 38 22.85 10.85 -5.76
C ASP A 38 24.18 10.82 -6.53
N ASN A 39 24.19 11.44 -7.69
CA ASN A 39 25.34 11.51 -8.58
C ASN A 39 26.49 12.40 -8.05
N GLU A 40 26.29 13.15 -6.99
CA GLU A 40 27.31 13.96 -6.30
C GLU A 40 27.83 13.26 -5.03
N GLY A 41 27.28 12.09 -4.71
CA GLY A 41 27.65 11.28 -3.54
C GLY A 41 26.93 11.69 -2.26
N ARG A 42 25.98 12.60 -2.32
CA ARG A 42 25.13 12.93 -1.18
C ARG A 42 24.22 11.75 -0.86
N ARG A 43 24.11 11.42 0.43
CA ARG A 43 23.24 10.36 0.91
C ARG A 43 21.90 10.90 1.36
N TYR A 44 20.87 10.08 1.16
CA TYR A 44 19.49 10.34 1.58
C TYR A 44 18.97 9.15 2.37
N LEU A 45 18.41 9.41 3.56
CA LEU A 45 17.67 8.42 4.31
C LEU A 45 16.32 8.19 3.62
N ASP A 46 16.05 6.93 3.24
CA ASP A 46 14.80 6.59 2.56
C ASP A 46 13.68 6.33 3.57
N CYS A 47 12.80 7.31 3.71
CA CYS A 47 11.57 7.21 4.48
C CYS A 47 10.33 7.07 3.57
N TYR A 48 10.49 6.70 2.29
CA TYR A 48 9.39 6.63 1.33
C TYR A 48 9.17 5.26 0.69
N ASN A 49 10.25 4.58 0.26
CA ASN A 49 10.12 3.43 -0.63
C ASN A 49 9.86 2.12 0.12
N ASN A 50 8.70 1.50 -0.12
CA ASN A 50 8.37 0.17 0.37
C ASN A 50 8.60 -0.95 -0.66
N VAL A 51 9.02 -0.61 -1.87
CA VAL A 51 9.33 -1.58 -2.94
C VAL A 51 10.59 -2.37 -2.58
N PRO A 52 11.73 -1.75 -2.21
CA PRO A 52 12.87 -2.46 -1.65
C PRO A 52 12.64 -2.78 -0.16
N SER A 53 11.63 -3.59 0.14
CA SER A 53 11.13 -3.81 1.50
C SER A 53 12.20 -4.27 2.49
N VAL A 54 13.15 -5.09 2.04
CA VAL A 54 14.27 -5.60 2.85
C VAL A 54 15.53 -4.74 2.71
N GLY A 55 15.40 -3.53 2.18
CA GLY A 55 16.50 -2.60 1.91
C GLY A 55 16.94 -2.61 0.45
N HIS A 56 17.52 -1.47 0.04
CA HIS A 56 18.05 -1.30 -1.32
C HIS A 56 19.22 -2.25 -1.58
N CYS A 57 19.20 -2.90 -2.73
CA CYS A 57 20.28 -3.78 -3.20
C CYS A 57 20.67 -4.85 -2.17
N HIS A 58 19.70 -5.42 -1.44
CA HIS A 58 20.00 -6.46 -0.47
C HIS A 58 20.79 -7.62 -1.10
N PRO A 59 21.97 -8.00 -0.57
CA PRO A 59 22.88 -8.94 -1.25
C PRO A 59 22.25 -10.29 -1.59
N ARG A 60 21.42 -10.84 -0.69
CA ARG A 60 20.72 -12.12 -0.92
C ARG A 60 19.70 -12.04 -2.06
N VAL A 61 18.97 -10.94 -2.18
CA VAL A 61 18.00 -10.75 -3.26
C VAL A 61 18.71 -10.57 -4.58
N VAL A 62 19.78 -9.75 -4.62
CA VAL A 62 20.61 -9.55 -5.82
C VAL A 62 21.22 -10.85 -6.30
N GLU A 63 21.81 -11.64 -5.39
CA GLU A 63 22.45 -12.93 -5.74
C GLU A 63 21.42 -13.97 -6.20
N ALA A 64 20.24 -14.04 -5.56
CA ALA A 64 19.18 -14.96 -5.97
C ALA A 64 18.70 -14.67 -7.40
N ILE A 65 18.49 -13.39 -7.73
CA ILE A 65 18.15 -12.93 -9.09
C ILE A 65 19.26 -13.31 -10.07
N ALA A 66 20.52 -12.95 -9.77
CA ALA A 66 21.64 -13.14 -10.67
C ALA A 66 21.91 -14.63 -10.94
N THR A 67 21.86 -15.45 -9.89
CA THR A 67 22.07 -16.90 -10.00
C THR A 67 20.99 -17.56 -10.84
N GLN A 68 19.73 -17.29 -10.54
CA GLN A 68 18.62 -17.90 -11.30
C GLN A 68 18.60 -17.41 -12.75
N ALA A 69 18.89 -16.12 -13.00
CA ALA A 69 18.93 -15.57 -14.35
C ALA A 69 20.01 -16.20 -15.24
N ARG A 70 21.12 -16.68 -14.66
CA ARG A 70 22.18 -17.42 -15.39
C ARG A 70 21.77 -18.84 -15.76
N LEU A 71 20.78 -19.42 -15.06
CA LEU A 71 20.34 -20.81 -15.25
C LEU A 71 19.17 -20.90 -16.23
N LEU A 72 18.05 -20.27 -15.87
CA LEU A 72 16.82 -20.35 -16.64
C LEU A 72 15.85 -19.26 -16.20
N ASN A 73 15.23 -18.60 -17.18
CA ASN A 73 14.03 -17.81 -16.96
C ASN A 73 12.98 -18.16 -18.02
N THR A 74 11.80 -18.65 -17.58
CA THR A 74 10.73 -19.12 -18.46
C THR A 74 9.36 -18.91 -17.77
N HIS A 75 8.29 -19.32 -18.42
CA HIS A 75 6.92 -19.17 -17.91
C HIS A 75 6.42 -20.42 -17.13
N THR A 76 5.30 -20.29 -16.44
CA THR A 76 4.74 -21.32 -15.54
C THR A 76 4.14 -22.56 -16.23
N ARG A 77 4.19 -22.65 -17.57
CA ARG A 77 3.76 -23.86 -18.29
C ARG A 77 4.78 -25.02 -18.19
N TYR A 78 5.96 -24.76 -17.62
CA TYR A 78 6.95 -25.77 -17.28
C TYR A 78 7.08 -25.87 -15.76
N LEU A 79 7.35 -27.07 -15.26
CA LEU A 79 7.63 -27.26 -13.84
C LEU A 79 8.94 -26.59 -13.44
N HIS A 80 8.91 -25.83 -12.34
CA HIS A 80 10.09 -25.24 -11.75
C HIS A 80 9.96 -25.14 -10.23
N GLU A 81 10.98 -25.63 -9.52
CA GLU A 81 10.99 -25.78 -8.06
C GLU A 81 10.76 -24.45 -7.32
N ASN A 82 11.40 -23.36 -7.77
CA ASN A 82 11.27 -22.05 -7.12
C ASN A 82 9.83 -21.54 -7.15
N VAL A 83 9.09 -21.80 -8.23
CA VAL A 83 7.69 -21.34 -8.37
C VAL A 83 6.77 -22.09 -7.40
N VAL A 84 6.93 -23.42 -7.33
CA VAL A 84 6.17 -24.26 -6.39
C VAL A 84 6.51 -23.89 -4.95
N LYS A 85 7.79 -23.84 -4.62
CA LYS A 85 8.28 -23.45 -3.28
C LYS A 85 7.79 -22.06 -2.86
N LEU A 86 7.73 -21.09 -3.78
CA LEU A 86 7.19 -19.76 -3.49
C LEU A 86 5.71 -19.85 -3.13
N GLY A 87 4.91 -20.60 -3.90
CA GLY A 87 3.48 -20.82 -3.60
C GLY A 87 3.28 -21.43 -2.22
N GLU A 88 4.01 -22.49 -1.90
CA GLU A 88 3.95 -23.18 -0.60
C GLU A 88 4.35 -22.25 0.55
N ARG A 89 5.47 -21.56 0.43
CA ARG A 89 5.95 -20.66 1.49
C ARG A 89 5.06 -19.44 1.69
N LEU A 90 4.52 -18.90 0.61
CA LEU A 90 3.60 -17.78 0.67
C LEU A 90 2.27 -18.20 1.29
N GLY A 91 1.70 -19.35 0.85
CA GLY A 91 0.49 -19.91 1.44
C GLY A 91 0.64 -20.19 2.95
N ALA A 92 1.82 -20.64 3.40
CA ALA A 92 2.11 -20.86 4.81
C ALA A 92 2.12 -19.59 5.69
N LYS A 93 2.09 -18.41 5.09
CA LYS A 93 1.97 -17.12 5.81
C LYS A 93 0.51 -16.68 5.99
N PHE A 94 -0.45 -17.46 5.53
CA PHE A 94 -1.89 -17.24 5.66
C PHE A 94 -2.57 -18.34 6.46
N PRO A 95 -3.81 -18.13 6.92
CA PRO A 95 -4.63 -19.23 7.43
C PRO A 95 -4.80 -20.34 6.36
N GLU A 96 -4.88 -21.60 6.80
CA GLU A 96 -4.87 -22.80 5.94
C GLU A 96 -5.82 -22.74 4.72
N LYS A 97 -6.94 -22.02 4.85
CA LYS A 97 -7.90 -21.84 3.76
C LYS A 97 -7.37 -20.97 2.61
N LEU A 98 -6.36 -20.12 2.82
CA LEU A 98 -5.76 -19.24 1.81
C LEU A 98 -4.43 -19.82 1.33
N SER A 99 -4.45 -20.80 0.44
CA SER A 99 -3.29 -21.62 0.11
C SER A 99 -2.95 -21.71 -1.39
N VAL A 100 -3.78 -21.15 -2.27
CA VAL A 100 -3.54 -21.21 -3.72
C VAL A 100 -3.12 -19.85 -4.25
N CYS A 101 -2.01 -19.81 -4.99
CA CYS A 101 -1.39 -18.60 -5.51
C CYS A 101 -1.42 -18.54 -7.03
N TRP A 102 -1.72 -17.35 -7.56
CA TRP A 102 -1.39 -16.93 -8.93
C TRP A 102 -0.30 -15.87 -8.86
N PHE A 103 0.68 -15.96 -9.75
CA PHE A 103 1.75 -14.97 -9.84
C PHE A 103 1.57 -14.07 -11.05
N VAL A 104 1.79 -12.79 -10.86
CA VAL A 104 1.76 -11.72 -11.85
C VAL A 104 2.95 -10.79 -11.64
N CYS A 105 3.07 -9.69 -12.39
CA CYS A 105 4.23 -8.81 -12.30
C CYS A 105 3.98 -7.54 -11.45
N THR A 106 2.73 -7.10 -11.33
CA THR A 106 2.39 -5.83 -10.68
C THR A 106 1.13 -5.97 -9.82
N GLY A 107 0.99 -5.10 -8.80
CA GLY A 107 -0.25 -5.00 -8.01
C GLY A 107 -1.47 -4.66 -8.87
N THR A 108 -1.29 -3.88 -9.96
CA THR A 108 -2.35 -3.61 -10.94
C THR A 108 -2.86 -4.90 -11.58
N GLU A 109 -1.96 -5.75 -12.10
CA GLU A 109 -2.35 -7.05 -12.67
C GLU A 109 -3.01 -7.96 -11.63
N ALA A 110 -2.51 -7.94 -10.39
CA ALA A 110 -3.07 -8.74 -9.30
C ALA A 110 -4.48 -8.30 -8.93
N ASN A 111 -4.75 -6.99 -8.82
CA ASN A 111 -6.09 -6.45 -8.57
C ASN A 111 -7.04 -6.69 -9.75
N ASP A 112 -6.54 -6.61 -10.98
CA ASP A 112 -7.30 -6.94 -12.19
C ASP A 112 -7.72 -8.42 -12.17
N LEU A 113 -6.77 -9.33 -11.93
CA LEU A 113 -7.03 -10.78 -11.82
C LEU A 113 -7.98 -11.09 -10.66
N ALA A 114 -7.78 -10.51 -9.48
CA ALA A 114 -8.66 -10.71 -8.32
C ALA A 114 -10.10 -10.30 -8.62
N THR A 115 -10.30 -9.19 -9.35
CA THR A 115 -11.63 -8.76 -9.81
C THR A 115 -12.23 -9.72 -10.84
N GLN A 116 -11.43 -10.23 -11.78
CA GLN A 116 -11.88 -11.24 -12.75
C GLN A 116 -12.29 -12.53 -12.02
N ILE A 117 -11.50 -13.00 -11.07
CA ILE A 117 -11.79 -14.19 -10.25
C ILE A 117 -13.12 -13.99 -9.51
N ALA A 118 -13.29 -12.87 -8.81
CA ALA A 118 -14.50 -12.58 -8.05
C ALA A 118 -15.74 -12.59 -8.95
N ARG A 119 -15.69 -11.93 -10.11
CA ARG A 119 -16.80 -11.90 -11.07
C ARG A 119 -17.12 -13.29 -11.63
N ALA A 120 -16.11 -14.06 -12.00
CA ALA A 120 -16.31 -15.40 -12.55
C ALA A 120 -16.91 -16.37 -11.50
N VAL A 121 -16.43 -16.31 -10.26
CA VAL A 121 -16.84 -17.23 -9.19
C VAL A 121 -18.24 -16.91 -8.67
N THR A 122 -18.57 -15.64 -8.51
CA THR A 122 -19.89 -15.22 -8.01
C THR A 122 -20.97 -15.16 -9.10
N GLY A 123 -20.57 -15.00 -10.37
CA GLY A 123 -21.49 -14.66 -11.46
C GLY A 123 -22.03 -13.23 -11.37
N HIS A 124 -21.55 -12.42 -10.45
CA HIS A 124 -21.92 -11.03 -10.22
C HIS A 124 -20.92 -10.09 -10.88
N TYR A 125 -21.30 -8.82 -11.06
CA TYR A 125 -20.45 -7.87 -11.79
C TYR A 125 -20.08 -6.62 -10.96
N GLY A 126 -20.91 -6.26 -9.99
CA GLY A 126 -20.73 -5.05 -9.17
C GLY A 126 -19.49 -5.11 -8.31
N MET A 127 -18.88 -3.95 -8.06
CA MET A 127 -17.75 -3.81 -7.15
C MET A 127 -18.02 -2.73 -6.12
N VAL A 128 -17.57 -2.97 -4.89
CA VAL A 128 -17.55 -1.98 -3.82
C VAL A 128 -16.10 -1.66 -3.50
N VAL A 129 -15.76 -0.37 -3.39
CA VAL A 129 -14.43 0.12 -2.99
C VAL A 129 -14.58 1.23 -1.95
N SER A 130 -13.49 1.62 -1.31
CA SER A 130 -13.47 2.81 -0.47
C SER A 130 -13.34 4.08 -1.33
N GLU A 131 -14.05 5.16 -0.97
CA GLU A 131 -13.84 6.46 -1.59
C GLU A 131 -12.39 6.91 -1.35
N GLY A 132 -11.74 7.49 -2.38
CA GLY A 132 -10.33 7.94 -2.32
C GLY A 132 -9.28 6.83 -2.36
N SER A 133 -9.64 5.57 -2.65
CA SER A 133 -8.70 4.45 -2.76
C SER A 133 -7.95 4.45 -4.11
N TYR A 134 -6.77 3.79 -4.13
CA TYR A 134 -6.00 3.50 -5.33
C TYR A 134 -5.58 2.03 -5.37
N HIS A 135 -5.89 1.35 -6.48
CA HIS A 135 -5.61 -0.08 -6.65
C HIS A 135 -4.78 -0.40 -7.90
N GLY A 136 -4.57 0.57 -8.77
CA GLY A 136 -3.78 0.41 -10.01
C GLY A 136 -4.33 1.19 -11.20
N ASN A 137 -3.81 0.90 -12.39
CA ASN A 137 -3.98 1.74 -13.58
C ASN A 137 -4.30 0.97 -14.88
N SER A 138 -4.71 -0.31 -14.83
CA SER A 138 -5.38 -0.94 -15.99
C SER A 138 -6.77 -0.31 -16.20
N ASP A 139 -7.38 -0.47 -17.37
CA ASP A 139 -8.71 0.12 -17.62
C ASP A 139 -9.75 -0.28 -16.57
N LEU A 140 -9.74 -1.54 -16.12
CA LEU A 140 -10.62 -2.02 -15.07
C LEU A 140 -10.24 -1.44 -13.71
N VAL A 141 -8.99 -1.59 -13.30
CA VAL A 141 -8.53 -1.23 -11.93
C VAL A 141 -8.44 0.29 -11.73
N LEU A 142 -8.20 1.07 -12.79
CA LEU A 142 -8.27 2.52 -12.73
C LEU A 142 -9.69 3.00 -12.34
N LYS A 143 -10.74 2.34 -12.87
CA LYS A 143 -12.13 2.63 -12.49
C LYS A 143 -12.44 2.29 -11.03
N LEU A 144 -11.72 1.33 -10.44
CA LEU A 144 -11.78 1.00 -9.01
C LEU A 144 -10.94 1.96 -8.14
N SER A 145 -10.04 2.74 -8.75
CA SER A 145 -9.14 3.68 -8.08
C SER A 145 -9.80 5.06 -7.98
N THR A 146 -10.68 5.23 -7.00
CA THR A 146 -11.53 6.42 -6.85
C THR A 146 -10.77 7.70 -6.54
N SER A 147 -9.51 7.64 -6.09
CA SER A 147 -8.61 8.79 -5.96
C SER A 147 -8.17 9.36 -7.31
N SER A 148 -8.09 8.51 -8.34
CA SER A 148 -7.56 8.87 -9.65
C SER A 148 -8.64 8.94 -10.75
N TYR A 149 -9.79 8.30 -10.53
CA TYR A 149 -10.88 8.24 -11.51
C TYR A 149 -12.01 9.20 -11.14
N PRO A 150 -12.40 10.15 -12.01
CA PRO A 150 -13.39 11.18 -11.70
C PRO A 150 -14.76 10.60 -11.32
N ALA A 151 -15.35 11.10 -10.24
CA ALA A 151 -16.64 10.61 -9.73
C ALA A 151 -17.76 10.62 -10.78
N LYS A 152 -17.80 11.67 -11.65
CA LYS A 152 -18.80 11.83 -12.71
C LYS A 152 -18.72 10.79 -13.83
N ASP A 153 -17.57 10.12 -13.96
CA ASP A 153 -17.29 9.15 -15.03
C ASP A 153 -17.31 7.71 -14.52
N ARG A 154 -17.64 7.50 -13.24
CA ARG A 154 -17.71 6.18 -12.61
C ARG A 154 -18.79 5.32 -13.25
N PRO A 155 -18.49 4.04 -13.51
CA PRO A 155 -19.47 3.13 -14.09
C PRO A 155 -20.56 2.75 -13.09
N ASP A 156 -21.76 2.42 -13.57
CA ASP A 156 -22.92 2.04 -12.75
C ASP A 156 -22.69 0.78 -11.90
N TRP A 157 -21.75 -0.08 -12.31
CA TRP A 157 -21.39 -1.29 -11.55
C TRP A 157 -20.41 -1.01 -10.40
N LEU A 158 -20.02 0.22 -10.14
CA LEU A 158 -19.15 0.60 -9.03
C LEU A 158 -19.94 1.33 -7.95
N ALA A 159 -19.74 0.92 -6.69
CA ALA A 159 -20.12 1.66 -5.50
C ALA A 159 -18.86 2.06 -4.72
N ALA A 160 -18.80 3.31 -4.31
CA ALA A 160 -17.75 3.84 -3.45
C ALA A 160 -18.31 4.09 -2.06
N ALA A 161 -17.89 3.30 -1.07
CA ALA A 161 -18.28 3.49 0.32
C ALA A 161 -17.45 4.61 0.97
N THR A 162 -18.01 5.29 1.94
CA THR A 162 -17.32 6.35 2.69
C THR A 162 -16.04 5.80 3.35
N ALA A 163 -14.91 6.42 3.09
CA ALA A 163 -13.65 6.05 3.71
C ALA A 163 -13.68 6.29 5.23
N PRO A 164 -13.13 5.39 6.07
CA PRO A 164 -13.25 5.44 7.53
C PRO A 164 -12.28 6.47 8.16
N ASP A 165 -12.38 7.72 7.77
CA ASP A 165 -11.62 8.85 8.33
C ASP A 165 -12.25 9.32 9.65
N SER A 166 -11.79 8.78 10.76
CA SER A 166 -12.25 9.17 12.09
C SER A 166 -11.72 10.55 12.56
N TYR A 167 -10.75 11.12 11.84
CA TYR A 167 -10.22 12.46 12.14
C TYR A 167 -11.02 13.58 11.46
N ARG A 168 -11.16 13.54 10.13
CA ARG A 168 -11.77 14.63 9.33
C ARG A 168 -13.06 14.23 8.63
N GLY A 169 -13.36 12.92 8.59
CA GLY A 169 -14.53 12.38 7.90
C GLY A 169 -15.89 12.83 8.46
N PRO A 170 -16.98 12.37 7.85
CA PRO A 170 -18.33 12.73 8.28
C PRO A 170 -18.67 12.21 9.68
N TYR A 171 -18.08 11.08 10.09
CA TYR A 171 -18.24 10.49 11.42
C TYR A 171 -16.88 10.52 12.12
N ARG A 172 -16.81 11.16 13.30
CA ARG A 172 -15.52 11.47 13.95
C ARG A 172 -15.38 10.81 15.30
N ALA A 173 -14.17 10.40 15.64
CA ALA A 173 -13.84 9.90 16.96
C ALA A 173 -14.20 10.92 18.04
N GLY A 174 -14.86 10.46 19.12
CA GLY A 174 -15.31 11.29 20.23
C GLY A 174 -16.58 12.11 20.01
N SER A 175 -17.15 12.15 18.80
CA SER A 175 -18.38 12.87 18.51
C SER A 175 -19.62 11.96 18.33
N GLU A 176 -19.41 10.65 18.14
CA GLU A 176 -20.52 9.71 17.97
C GLU A 176 -21.06 9.21 19.33
N PRO A 177 -22.38 9.35 19.60
CA PRO A 177 -23.00 8.69 20.74
C PRO A 177 -22.89 7.17 20.60
N GLY A 178 -22.27 6.52 21.57
CA GLY A 178 -21.99 5.07 21.53
C GLY A 178 -20.53 4.71 21.23
N GLY A 179 -19.66 5.71 21.03
CA GLY A 179 -18.21 5.53 20.96
C GLY A 179 -17.74 4.85 19.68
N GLU A 180 -16.65 4.07 19.79
CA GLU A 180 -15.97 3.46 18.64
C GLU A 180 -16.81 2.40 17.93
N GLU A 181 -17.64 1.65 18.66
CA GLU A 181 -18.53 0.64 18.05
C GLU A 181 -19.58 1.29 17.15
N ALA A 182 -20.23 2.37 17.61
CA ALA A 182 -21.19 3.12 16.81
C ALA A 182 -20.51 3.77 15.59
N LEU A 183 -19.28 4.24 15.75
CA LEU A 183 -18.48 4.77 14.64
C LEU A 183 -18.20 3.72 13.58
N ALA A 184 -17.83 2.50 14.00
CA ALA A 184 -17.61 1.36 13.09
C ALA A 184 -18.88 0.97 12.35
N GLU A 185 -20.04 0.97 13.04
CA GLU A 185 -21.35 0.70 12.44
C GLU A 185 -21.72 1.76 11.39
N ARG A 186 -21.59 3.04 11.72
CA ARG A 186 -21.89 4.15 10.79
C ARG A 186 -21.07 4.10 9.49
N TYR A 187 -19.76 3.75 9.59
CA TYR A 187 -18.96 3.57 8.39
C TYR A 187 -19.35 2.29 7.63
N ALA A 188 -19.74 1.22 8.31
CA ALA A 188 -20.21 -0.01 7.67
C ALA A 188 -21.59 0.19 6.99
N ASP A 189 -22.46 1.05 7.51
CA ASP A 189 -23.73 1.42 6.88
C ASP A 189 -23.50 1.98 5.46
N SER A 190 -22.43 2.75 5.24
CA SER A 190 -22.13 3.26 3.90
C SER A 190 -21.78 2.14 2.91
N VAL A 191 -21.25 1.01 3.39
CA VAL A 191 -21.02 -0.19 2.56
C VAL A 191 -22.36 -0.84 2.22
N ALA A 192 -23.29 -0.93 3.20
CA ALA A 192 -24.63 -1.45 2.96
C ALA A 192 -25.42 -0.58 1.96
N GLU A 193 -25.33 0.74 2.09
CA GLU A 193 -25.90 1.70 1.13
C GLU A 193 -25.30 1.51 -0.27
N GLY A 194 -23.97 1.30 -0.36
CA GLY A 194 -23.30 1.01 -1.62
C GLY A 194 -23.79 -0.28 -2.28
N VAL A 195 -23.99 -1.35 -1.50
CA VAL A 195 -24.54 -2.63 -1.97
C VAL A 195 -26.00 -2.46 -2.43
N ALA A 196 -26.83 -1.76 -1.67
CA ALA A 196 -28.21 -1.47 -2.04
C ALA A 196 -28.27 -0.64 -3.35
N GLY A 197 -27.44 0.40 -3.46
CA GLY A 197 -27.35 1.22 -4.65
C GLY A 197 -26.87 0.46 -5.89
N LEU A 198 -26.03 -0.57 -5.77
CA LEU A 198 -25.70 -1.48 -6.86
C LEU A 198 -26.95 -2.26 -7.28
N ALA A 199 -27.71 -2.82 -6.32
CA ALA A 199 -28.92 -3.59 -6.61
C ALA A 199 -29.98 -2.74 -7.34
N ASP A 200 -30.17 -1.49 -6.95
CA ASP A 200 -31.09 -0.53 -7.58
C ASP A 200 -30.69 -0.26 -9.06
N ARG A 201 -29.41 -0.35 -9.39
CA ARG A 201 -28.88 -0.22 -10.74
C ARG A 201 -28.81 -1.55 -11.51
N GLY A 202 -29.33 -2.64 -10.92
CA GLY A 202 -29.38 -3.96 -11.54
C GLY A 202 -28.08 -4.80 -11.41
N TYR A 203 -27.19 -4.43 -10.50
CA TYR A 203 -25.93 -5.15 -10.25
C TYR A 203 -25.95 -5.80 -8.86
N GLN A 204 -25.47 -7.05 -8.78
CA GLN A 204 -25.10 -7.69 -7.52
C GLN A 204 -23.59 -7.53 -7.30
N PRO A 205 -23.13 -7.38 -6.04
CA PRO A 205 -21.70 -7.24 -5.75
C PRO A 205 -20.95 -8.53 -6.03
N ALA A 206 -19.93 -8.48 -6.88
CA ALA A 206 -18.96 -9.57 -7.04
C ALA A 206 -17.96 -9.56 -5.88
N ALA A 207 -17.51 -8.35 -5.48
CA ALA A 207 -16.63 -8.20 -4.34
C ALA A 207 -16.62 -6.76 -3.78
N MET A 208 -16.09 -6.66 -2.56
CA MET A 208 -15.49 -5.44 -2.03
C MET A 208 -13.97 -5.57 -2.09
N LEU A 209 -13.28 -4.55 -2.62
CA LEU A 209 -11.82 -4.45 -2.68
C LEU A 209 -11.36 -3.31 -1.77
N VAL A 210 -10.48 -3.62 -0.82
CA VAL A 210 -10.00 -2.66 0.20
C VAL A 210 -8.49 -2.74 0.34
N ASP A 211 -7.80 -1.59 0.27
CA ASP A 211 -6.45 -1.42 0.80
C ASP A 211 -6.51 -1.43 2.33
N SER A 212 -5.86 -2.43 2.95
CA SER A 212 -5.90 -2.65 4.40
C SER A 212 -5.21 -1.54 5.22
N SER A 213 -4.59 -0.57 4.57
CA SER A 213 -3.94 0.60 5.20
C SER A 213 -4.60 1.93 4.85
N TRP A 214 -5.52 1.98 3.89
CA TRP A 214 -6.05 3.22 3.33
C TRP A 214 -4.95 4.24 2.98
N ASP A 215 -3.87 3.74 2.35
CA ASP A 215 -2.67 4.51 2.06
C ASP A 215 -2.97 5.80 1.28
N ASP A 216 -3.59 5.68 0.10
CA ASP A 216 -3.85 6.82 -0.78
C ASP A 216 -4.83 7.84 -0.14
N ASN A 217 -5.73 7.36 0.70
CA ASN A 217 -6.64 8.17 1.51
C ASN A 217 -5.92 9.07 2.54
N GLY A 218 -4.72 8.71 2.95
CA GLY A 218 -3.96 9.40 3.99
C GLY A 218 -3.65 8.53 5.20
N LEU A 219 -3.60 7.21 5.03
CA LEU A 219 -3.29 6.21 6.05
C LEU A 219 -4.31 6.20 7.19
N PHE A 220 -5.57 5.91 6.87
CA PHE A 220 -6.58 5.86 7.90
C PHE A 220 -6.46 4.62 8.77
N VAL A 221 -6.74 4.79 10.05
CA VAL A 221 -6.92 3.70 11.00
C VAL A 221 -8.44 3.59 11.24
N PRO A 222 -9.11 2.61 10.63
CA PRO A 222 -10.56 2.46 10.77
C PRO A 222 -10.94 2.11 12.20
N PRO A 223 -12.16 2.47 12.64
CA PRO A 223 -12.69 2.02 13.92
C PRO A 223 -12.71 0.50 14.02
N GLN A 224 -12.41 -0.02 15.23
CA GLN A 224 -12.39 -1.47 15.46
C GLN A 224 -13.72 -2.13 15.08
N GLY A 225 -13.67 -3.24 14.35
CA GLY A 225 -14.84 -3.96 13.88
C GLY A 225 -15.46 -3.45 12.56
N TYR A 226 -15.03 -2.30 12.04
CA TYR A 226 -15.54 -1.79 10.75
C TYR A 226 -15.29 -2.78 9.61
N LEU A 227 -14.05 -3.25 9.43
CA LEU A 227 -13.71 -4.08 8.28
C LEU A 227 -14.39 -5.46 8.31
N ALA A 228 -14.54 -6.04 9.49
CA ALA A 228 -15.28 -7.30 9.67
C ALA A 228 -16.78 -7.13 9.33
N ARG A 229 -17.41 -6.00 9.74
CA ARG A 229 -18.80 -5.66 9.39
C ARG A 229 -18.95 -5.46 7.88
N ALA A 230 -18.05 -4.69 7.26
CA ALA A 230 -18.05 -4.43 5.81
C ALA A 230 -17.95 -5.74 5.01
N ALA A 231 -17.02 -6.62 5.37
CA ALA A 231 -16.89 -7.93 4.75
C ALA A 231 -18.16 -8.80 4.91
N SER A 232 -18.78 -8.76 6.09
CA SER A 232 -20.03 -9.51 6.36
C SER A 232 -21.19 -9.01 5.51
N ILE A 233 -21.34 -7.69 5.33
CA ILE A 233 -22.38 -7.07 4.49
C ILE A 233 -22.24 -7.53 3.04
N VAL A 234 -21.03 -7.47 2.49
CA VAL A 234 -20.79 -7.86 1.09
C VAL A 234 -20.97 -9.36 0.89
N ARG A 235 -20.51 -10.20 1.83
CA ARG A 235 -20.73 -11.66 1.79
C ARG A 235 -22.20 -12.03 1.89
N ALA A 236 -22.97 -11.36 2.72
CA ALA A 236 -24.43 -11.56 2.82
C ALA A 236 -25.15 -11.24 1.52
N ALA A 237 -24.61 -10.33 0.71
CA ALA A 237 -25.11 -10.01 -0.63
C ALA A 237 -24.54 -10.94 -1.74
N GLY A 238 -23.80 -11.99 -1.39
CA GLY A 238 -23.24 -12.97 -2.32
C GLY A 238 -21.91 -12.58 -2.96
N GLY A 239 -21.28 -11.49 -2.50
CA GLY A 239 -19.97 -11.04 -2.94
C GLY A 239 -18.81 -11.61 -2.13
N LEU A 240 -17.58 -11.36 -2.58
CA LEU A 240 -16.35 -11.76 -1.92
C LEU A 240 -15.67 -10.53 -1.26
N PHE A 241 -14.82 -10.79 -0.27
CA PHE A 241 -13.97 -9.76 0.31
C PHE A 241 -12.52 -9.93 -0.17
N ILE A 242 -11.99 -8.89 -0.83
CA ILE A 242 -10.63 -8.84 -1.37
C ILE A 242 -9.81 -7.85 -0.55
N ALA A 243 -8.73 -8.34 0.10
CA ALA A 243 -7.77 -7.48 0.76
C ALA A 243 -6.62 -7.13 -0.19
N ASP A 244 -6.46 -5.85 -0.47
CA ASP A 244 -5.28 -5.31 -1.17
C ASP A 244 -4.17 -5.05 -0.14
N GLU A 245 -3.21 -5.98 -0.09
CA GLU A 245 -2.05 -5.93 0.82
C GLU A 245 -0.79 -5.35 0.14
N VAL A 246 -0.93 -4.74 -1.02
CA VAL A 246 0.18 -4.16 -1.79
C VAL A 246 0.92 -3.08 -1.00
N GLN A 247 0.25 -2.41 -0.07
CA GLN A 247 0.84 -1.39 0.80
C GLN A 247 1.07 -1.91 2.22
N ALA A 248 0.08 -2.56 2.81
CA ALA A 248 0.03 -2.95 4.22
C ALA A 248 0.80 -4.24 4.52
N GLY A 249 0.92 -5.13 3.55
CA GLY A 249 1.52 -6.45 3.72
C GLY A 249 3.03 -6.46 3.94
N TYR A 250 3.55 -7.67 4.14
CA TYR A 250 4.97 -7.94 4.40
C TYR A 250 5.49 -7.21 5.64
N CYS A 251 4.84 -7.40 6.78
CA CYS A 251 5.26 -6.89 8.09
C CYS A 251 5.25 -5.36 8.23
N ARG A 252 4.70 -4.63 7.24
CA ARG A 252 4.75 -3.16 7.18
C ARG A 252 4.19 -2.48 8.42
N LEU A 253 3.08 -3.00 8.95
CA LEU A 253 2.37 -2.42 10.10
C LEU A 253 2.92 -2.89 11.46
N GLY A 254 3.93 -3.76 11.49
CA GLY A 254 4.73 -4.10 12.65
C GLY A 254 4.13 -5.17 13.58
N ASP A 255 2.83 -5.41 13.56
CA ASP A 255 2.18 -6.35 14.47
C ASP A 255 1.95 -7.72 13.81
N THR A 256 1.70 -7.73 12.50
CA THR A 256 1.29 -8.90 11.73
C THR A 256 2.02 -8.94 10.38
N TRP A 257 1.92 -10.09 9.67
CA TRP A 257 2.42 -10.20 8.29
C TRP A 257 1.57 -9.39 7.31
N TRP A 258 0.25 -9.35 7.55
CA TRP A 258 -0.74 -8.75 6.66
C TRP A 258 -1.58 -7.72 7.40
N GLY A 259 -1.95 -6.63 6.72
CA GLY A 259 -2.71 -5.55 7.31
C GLY A 259 -4.10 -5.94 7.75
N HIS A 260 -4.78 -6.82 6.99
CA HIS A 260 -6.13 -7.28 7.32
C HIS A 260 -6.23 -8.08 8.64
N GLU A 261 -5.12 -8.72 9.07
CA GLU A 261 -5.07 -9.48 10.33
C GLU A 261 -5.33 -8.59 11.55
N ARG A 262 -5.02 -7.30 11.46
CA ARG A 262 -5.27 -6.33 12.55
C ARG A 262 -6.75 -6.06 12.81
N TYR A 263 -7.61 -6.42 11.89
CA TYR A 263 -9.04 -6.13 11.91
C TYR A 263 -9.91 -7.38 12.06
N ASP A 264 -9.32 -8.49 12.50
CA ASP A 264 -10.01 -9.77 12.73
C ASP A 264 -10.84 -10.26 11.54
N VAL A 265 -10.39 -9.97 10.32
CA VAL A 265 -11.04 -10.41 9.08
C VAL A 265 -10.12 -11.31 8.29
N VAL A 266 -10.64 -12.46 7.87
CA VAL A 266 -9.95 -13.33 6.91
C VAL A 266 -10.59 -13.12 5.54
N PRO A 267 -9.85 -12.58 4.56
CA PRO A 267 -10.37 -12.32 3.22
C PRO A 267 -10.63 -13.63 2.44
N ASP A 268 -11.38 -13.51 1.35
CA ASP A 268 -11.60 -14.59 0.40
C ASP A 268 -10.50 -14.60 -0.66
N ILE A 269 -9.97 -13.42 -0.99
CA ILE A 269 -8.86 -13.20 -1.90
C ILE A 269 -7.92 -12.15 -1.30
N VAL A 270 -6.62 -12.35 -1.44
CA VAL A 270 -5.58 -11.38 -1.05
C VAL A 270 -4.76 -11.01 -2.28
N VAL A 271 -4.48 -9.73 -2.42
CA VAL A 271 -3.61 -9.18 -3.47
C VAL A 271 -2.30 -8.71 -2.88
N LEU A 272 -1.19 -9.12 -3.46
CA LEU A 272 0.18 -8.82 -3.05
C LEU A 272 0.96 -8.14 -4.17
N GLY A 273 1.94 -7.33 -3.81
CA GLY A 273 2.79 -6.65 -4.81
C GLY A 273 4.00 -5.98 -4.19
N LYS A 274 4.28 -4.78 -4.58
CA LYS A 274 5.42 -3.88 -4.18
C LYS A 274 6.57 -4.55 -3.38
N PRO A 275 6.40 -4.93 -2.07
CA PRO A 275 7.48 -5.48 -1.24
C PRO A 275 7.92 -6.88 -1.65
N MET A 276 7.08 -7.63 -2.37
CA MET A 276 7.23 -9.06 -2.61
C MET A 276 8.57 -9.45 -3.26
N GLY A 277 9.10 -8.63 -4.15
CA GLY A 277 10.34 -8.92 -4.89
C GLY A 277 11.56 -8.12 -4.46
N GLY A 278 11.47 -7.28 -3.40
CA GLY A 278 12.60 -6.45 -2.96
C GLY A 278 13.14 -5.52 -4.05
N GLY A 279 12.28 -5.02 -4.93
CA GLY A 279 12.62 -4.18 -6.09
C GLY A 279 12.47 -4.91 -7.44
N HIS A 280 12.44 -6.25 -7.46
CA HIS A 280 12.17 -7.01 -8.68
C HIS A 280 10.65 -7.14 -8.92
N PRO A 281 10.18 -6.99 -10.20
CA PRO A 281 8.75 -7.06 -10.51
C PRO A 281 8.16 -8.45 -10.23
N VAL A 282 7.34 -8.55 -9.20
CA VAL A 282 6.55 -9.74 -8.85
C VAL A 282 5.40 -9.33 -7.95
N ALA A 283 4.25 -9.94 -8.19
CA ALA A 283 3.02 -9.77 -7.43
C ALA A 283 2.24 -11.10 -7.42
N ALA A 284 1.24 -11.20 -6.56
CA ALA A 284 0.44 -12.41 -6.47
C ALA A 284 -1.01 -12.12 -6.09
N VAL A 285 -1.86 -13.07 -6.44
CA VAL A 285 -3.21 -13.24 -5.87
C VAL A 285 -3.20 -14.54 -5.07
N VAL A 286 -3.71 -14.51 -3.85
CA VAL A 286 -3.87 -15.69 -2.99
C VAL A 286 -5.35 -15.90 -2.71
N SER A 287 -5.84 -17.13 -2.82
CA SER A 287 -7.23 -17.46 -2.54
C SER A 287 -7.39 -18.85 -1.94
N THR A 288 -8.66 -19.22 -1.70
CA THR A 288 -8.98 -20.58 -1.28
C THR A 288 -8.93 -21.57 -2.47
N PRO A 289 -8.71 -22.88 -2.21
CA PRO A 289 -8.75 -23.92 -3.25
C PRO A 289 -10.10 -23.97 -4.00
N GLU A 290 -11.22 -23.70 -3.32
CA GLU A 290 -12.56 -23.70 -3.91
C GLU A 290 -12.72 -22.56 -4.93
N ILE A 291 -12.28 -21.35 -4.59
CA ILE A 291 -12.28 -20.18 -5.49
C ILE A 291 -11.40 -20.47 -6.70
N ALA A 292 -10.20 -21.00 -6.46
CA ALA A 292 -9.26 -21.34 -7.53
C ALA A 292 -9.82 -22.38 -8.49
N ALA A 293 -10.43 -23.46 -7.95
CA ALA A 293 -11.05 -24.50 -8.75
C ALA A 293 -12.28 -24.01 -9.53
N ALA A 294 -13.09 -23.13 -8.93
CA ALA A 294 -14.25 -22.54 -9.61
C ALA A 294 -13.85 -21.63 -10.77
N PHE A 295 -12.83 -20.81 -10.60
CA PHE A 295 -12.28 -19.95 -11.64
C PHE A 295 -11.68 -20.77 -12.80
N GLY A 296 -10.82 -21.76 -12.48
CA GLY A 296 -10.14 -22.59 -13.48
C GLY A 296 -11.08 -23.47 -14.33
N LYS A 297 -12.33 -23.70 -13.89
CA LYS A 297 -13.36 -24.35 -14.73
C LYS A 297 -13.94 -23.45 -15.81
N GLN A 298 -13.79 -22.14 -15.69
CA GLN A 298 -14.42 -21.17 -16.56
C GLN A 298 -13.41 -20.45 -17.47
N ILE A 299 -12.18 -20.23 -16.97
CA ILE A 299 -11.18 -19.41 -17.64
C ILE A 299 -9.82 -20.09 -17.62
N ASP A 300 -9.22 -20.27 -18.78
CA ASP A 300 -7.80 -20.63 -18.91
C ASP A 300 -6.95 -19.41 -18.65
N TYR A 301 -6.21 -19.43 -17.51
CA TYR A 301 -5.36 -18.32 -17.16
C TYR A 301 -3.91 -18.53 -17.58
N PHE A 302 -3.33 -17.50 -18.19
CA PHE A 302 -1.91 -17.45 -18.52
C PHE A 302 -1.36 -16.03 -18.38
N ASN A 303 -0.20 -15.90 -17.76
CA ASN A 303 0.59 -14.67 -17.73
C ASN A 303 2.03 -15.01 -18.19
N THR A 304 2.54 -14.30 -19.20
CA THR A 304 3.84 -14.62 -19.81
C THR A 304 5.00 -14.51 -18.81
N PHE A 305 4.99 -13.49 -17.97
CA PHE A 305 6.08 -13.21 -17.02
C PHE A 305 5.71 -13.52 -15.57
N GLY A 306 4.44 -13.64 -15.25
CA GLY A 306 3.98 -13.99 -13.90
C GLY A 306 4.48 -15.37 -13.49
N GLY A 307 5.12 -15.46 -12.31
CA GLY A 307 5.66 -16.71 -11.79
C GLY A 307 6.89 -17.24 -12.53
N ASN A 308 7.64 -16.40 -13.24
CA ASN A 308 8.91 -16.84 -13.80
C ASN A 308 9.92 -17.17 -12.70
N PRO A 309 10.88 -18.11 -12.97
CA PRO A 309 11.84 -18.57 -11.96
C PRO A 309 12.69 -17.50 -11.32
N VAL A 310 13.04 -16.43 -12.04
CA VAL A 310 13.86 -15.32 -11.50
C VAL A 310 13.05 -14.48 -10.51
N SER A 311 11.79 -14.15 -10.86
CA SER A 311 10.89 -13.45 -9.93
C SER A 311 10.59 -14.31 -8.69
N ALA A 312 10.43 -15.63 -8.86
CA ALA A 312 10.22 -16.54 -7.74
C ALA A 312 11.45 -16.61 -6.83
N ALA A 313 12.66 -16.63 -7.39
CA ALA A 313 13.91 -16.60 -6.61
C ALA A 313 14.05 -15.30 -5.81
N ALA A 314 13.73 -14.15 -6.42
CA ALA A 314 13.73 -12.86 -5.74
C ALA A 314 12.75 -12.84 -4.55
N ALA A 315 11.51 -13.30 -4.77
CA ALA A 315 10.47 -13.31 -3.73
C ALA A 315 10.81 -14.29 -2.59
N LEU A 316 11.36 -15.46 -2.90
CA LEU A 316 11.86 -16.40 -1.89
C LEU A 316 12.95 -15.77 -1.02
N ALA A 317 13.91 -15.08 -1.64
CA ALA A 317 14.99 -14.40 -0.91
C ALA A 317 14.43 -13.30 0.00
N VAL A 318 13.39 -12.57 -0.42
CA VAL A 318 12.71 -11.57 0.44
C VAL A 318 12.06 -12.24 1.64
N LEU A 319 11.36 -13.36 1.46
CA LEU A 319 10.76 -14.10 2.59
C LEU A 319 11.84 -14.59 3.56
N ASP A 320 12.97 -15.10 3.05
CA ASP A 320 14.10 -15.55 3.87
C ASP A 320 14.68 -14.40 4.71
N VAL A 321 14.91 -13.25 4.09
CA VAL A 321 15.47 -12.07 4.77
C VAL A 321 14.52 -11.57 5.87
N ILE A 322 13.22 -11.48 5.60
CA ILE A 322 12.24 -11.04 6.61
C ILE A 322 12.25 -11.97 7.81
N ASP A 323 12.23 -13.29 7.58
CA ASP A 323 12.21 -14.28 8.65
C ASP A 323 13.54 -14.31 9.45
N GLU A 324 14.67 -14.40 8.76
CA GLU A 324 15.98 -14.61 9.38
C GLU A 324 16.54 -13.36 10.05
N GLU A 325 16.26 -12.17 9.52
CA GLU A 325 16.69 -10.90 10.12
C GLU A 325 15.65 -10.35 11.11
N GLY A 326 14.53 -11.05 11.32
CA GLY A 326 13.51 -10.70 12.30
C GLY A 326 12.83 -9.34 12.03
N LEU A 327 12.59 -9.04 10.73
CA LEU A 327 12.16 -7.71 10.32
C LEU A 327 10.73 -7.36 10.78
N LEU A 328 9.86 -8.34 11.08
CA LEU A 328 8.57 -8.09 11.73
C LEU A 328 8.79 -7.49 13.14
N LYS A 329 9.66 -8.11 13.93
CA LYS A 329 10.00 -7.60 15.26
C LYS A 329 10.63 -6.21 15.19
N ASN A 330 11.54 -6.00 14.24
CA ASN A 330 12.15 -4.69 14.00
C ASN A 330 11.10 -3.62 13.67
N ALA A 331 10.18 -3.93 12.75
CA ALA A 331 9.10 -3.01 12.38
C ALA A 331 8.20 -2.66 13.59
N HIS A 332 7.92 -3.62 14.46
CA HIS A 332 7.19 -3.38 15.71
C HIS A 332 7.94 -2.45 16.65
N GLU A 333 9.19 -2.78 16.98
CA GLU A 333 9.99 -2.05 17.97
C GLU A 333 10.32 -0.62 17.52
N VAL A 334 10.75 -0.46 16.27
CA VAL A 334 11.05 0.86 15.70
C VAL A 334 9.77 1.66 15.46
N GLY A 335 8.68 0.98 15.08
CA GLY A 335 7.36 1.60 14.94
C GLY A 335 6.87 2.24 16.23
N ARG A 336 7.00 1.55 17.38
CA ARG A 336 6.67 2.12 18.68
C ARG A 336 7.59 3.27 19.10
N HIS A 337 8.82 3.27 18.63
CA HIS A 337 9.74 4.40 18.85
C HIS A 337 9.30 5.62 18.02
N LEU A 338 8.97 5.42 16.74
CA LEU A 338 8.40 6.46 15.88
C LEU A 338 7.09 7.02 16.40
N GLU A 339 6.18 6.17 16.91
CA GLU A 339 4.92 6.59 17.50
C GLU A 339 5.12 7.66 18.60
N ARG A 340 6.06 7.41 19.52
CA ARG A 340 6.37 8.37 20.59
C ARG A 340 6.98 9.66 20.06
N GLY A 341 8.00 9.57 19.20
CA GLY A 341 8.64 10.77 18.64
C GLY A 341 7.70 11.62 17.79
N LEU A 342 6.83 10.97 16.98
CA LEU A 342 5.82 11.69 16.19
C LEU A 342 4.74 12.33 17.07
N ALA A 343 4.35 11.71 18.18
CA ALA A 343 3.43 12.31 19.16
C ALA A 343 4.07 13.54 19.85
N GLU A 344 5.36 13.49 20.17
CA GLU A 344 6.11 14.63 20.70
C GLU A 344 6.14 15.78 19.68
N LEU A 345 6.50 15.51 18.42
CA LEU A 345 6.43 16.51 17.34
C LEU A 345 5.03 17.12 17.17
N ALA A 346 3.98 16.30 17.25
CA ALA A 346 2.61 16.78 17.18
C ALA A 346 2.22 17.71 18.34
N ASN A 347 2.80 17.54 19.53
CA ASN A 347 2.60 18.44 20.65
C ASN A 347 3.35 19.77 20.49
N GLU A 348 4.54 19.74 19.88
CA GLU A 348 5.40 20.92 19.70
C GLU A 348 4.99 21.77 18.50
N HIS A 349 4.47 21.15 17.43
CA HIS A 349 4.15 21.84 16.19
C HIS A 349 2.63 21.93 15.94
N PRO A 350 1.99 23.10 16.10
CA PRO A 350 0.56 23.29 15.83
C PRO A 350 0.13 22.95 14.39
N ILE A 351 1.06 23.00 13.44
CA ILE A 351 0.81 22.64 12.04
C ILE A 351 0.53 21.13 11.85
N ILE A 352 0.91 20.27 12.82
CA ILE A 352 0.57 18.86 12.82
C ILE A 352 -0.81 18.70 13.46
N GLY A 353 -1.83 18.38 12.66
CA GLY A 353 -3.20 18.19 13.12
C GLY A 353 -3.46 16.80 13.66
N ASP A 354 -2.84 15.77 13.03
CA ASP A 354 -3.00 14.37 13.40
C ASP A 354 -1.76 13.56 13.01
N VAL A 355 -1.48 12.50 13.78
CA VAL A 355 -0.47 11.49 13.47
C VAL A 355 -1.13 10.13 13.56
N ARG A 356 -1.03 9.34 12.50
CA ARG A 356 -1.65 8.02 12.43
C ARG A 356 -0.79 7.03 11.69
N GLY A 357 -0.88 5.78 12.08
CA GLY A 357 -0.10 4.70 11.49
C GLY A 357 0.26 3.61 12.47
N SER A 358 1.15 2.73 12.05
CA SER A 358 1.68 1.65 12.86
C SER A 358 2.93 1.06 12.20
N GLY A 359 3.78 0.43 13.01
CA GLY A 359 5.01 -0.16 12.52
C GLY A 359 5.87 0.86 11.78
N LEU A 360 6.23 0.52 10.55
CA LEU A 360 7.02 1.40 9.69
C LEU A 360 6.17 2.07 8.59
N PHE A 361 4.95 2.51 8.95
CA PHE A 361 4.08 3.25 8.08
C PHE A 361 3.31 4.33 8.85
N TRP A 362 3.67 5.59 8.63
CA TRP A 362 3.13 6.75 9.35
C TRP A 362 2.68 7.84 8.40
N GLY A 363 1.57 8.49 8.75
CA GLY A 363 1.03 9.68 8.14
C GLY A 363 1.03 10.83 9.14
N ILE A 364 1.65 11.95 8.76
CA ILE A 364 1.66 13.19 9.56
C ILE A 364 0.77 14.19 8.83
N ASP A 365 -0.44 14.42 9.33
CA ASP A 365 -1.44 15.26 8.70
C ASP A 365 -1.18 16.74 9.02
N LEU A 366 -0.83 17.51 8.00
CA LEU A 366 -0.54 18.93 8.15
C LEU A 366 -1.82 19.76 7.98
N VAL A 367 -2.03 20.71 8.89
CA VAL A 367 -3.18 21.59 8.92
C VAL A 367 -2.76 23.05 8.96
N SER A 368 -3.58 23.94 8.39
CA SER A 368 -3.45 25.38 8.55
C SER A 368 -4.09 25.87 9.86
N ASP A 369 -5.06 25.11 10.37
CA ASP A 369 -5.70 25.35 11.64
C ASP A 369 -6.13 24.03 12.30
N ARG A 370 -5.65 23.81 13.53
CA ARG A 370 -5.84 22.54 14.25
C ARG A 370 -7.28 22.38 14.77
N GLU A 371 -7.96 23.45 15.14
CA GLU A 371 -9.30 23.38 15.73
C GLU A 371 -10.33 23.01 14.66
N SER A 372 -10.32 23.69 13.53
CA SER A 372 -11.17 23.38 12.37
C SER A 372 -10.71 22.15 11.58
N ARG A 373 -9.47 21.68 11.82
CA ARG A 373 -8.80 20.60 11.08
C ARG A 373 -8.66 20.92 9.59
N GLN A 374 -8.54 22.22 9.25
CA GLN A 374 -8.39 22.66 7.87
C GLN A 374 -7.08 22.14 7.29
N PRO A 375 -7.10 21.34 6.19
CA PRO A 375 -5.89 20.85 5.56
C PRO A 375 -4.95 21.97 5.16
N LEU A 376 -3.65 21.74 5.32
CA LEU A 376 -2.64 22.64 4.75
C LEU A 376 -2.72 22.63 3.22
N ASP A 377 -2.49 23.77 2.59
CA ASP A 377 -2.45 23.86 1.13
C ASP A 377 -1.38 22.90 0.55
N ARG A 378 -1.72 22.21 -0.55
CA ARG A 378 -0.85 21.23 -1.19
C ARG A 378 0.49 21.80 -1.63
N ALA A 379 0.52 23.05 -2.12
CA ALA A 379 1.77 23.69 -2.54
C ALA A 379 2.66 23.97 -1.32
N GLU A 380 2.05 24.29 -0.18
CA GLU A 380 2.74 24.46 1.09
C GLU A 380 3.30 23.14 1.62
N ALA A 381 2.51 22.10 1.65
CA ALA A 381 2.95 20.74 1.99
C ALA A 381 4.09 20.26 1.07
N LYS A 382 4.03 20.60 -0.24
CA LYS A 382 5.11 20.31 -1.21
C LYS A 382 6.39 21.08 -0.90
N ARG A 383 6.31 22.31 -0.38
CA ARG A 383 7.50 23.06 0.08
C ARG A 383 8.14 22.38 1.30
N ILE A 384 7.33 21.91 2.24
CA ILE A 384 7.80 21.22 3.45
C ILE A 384 8.52 19.91 3.08
N VAL A 385 7.89 19.04 2.30
CA VAL A 385 8.51 17.77 1.91
C VAL A 385 9.77 17.98 1.07
N SER A 386 9.83 19.05 0.27
CA SER A 386 11.04 19.44 -0.48
C SER A 386 12.14 19.98 0.45
N ALA A 387 11.80 20.69 1.53
CA ALA A 387 12.75 21.10 2.56
C ALA A 387 13.34 19.88 3.29
N ILE A 388 12.52 18.94 3.71
CA ILE A 388 12.94 17.68 4.31
C ILE A 388 13.90 16.91 3.36
N CYS A 389 13.58 16.86 2.07
CA CYS A 389 14.46 16.25 1.07
C CYS A 389 15.82 16.97 0.98
N ARG A 390 15.86 18.31 1.04
CA ARG A 390 17.11 19.09 1.07
C ARG A 390 17.95 18.79 2.32
N GLU A 391 17.36 18.39 3.42
CA GLU A 391 18.08 17.96 4.63
C GLU A 391 18.47 16.46 4.60
N GLY A 392 18.22 15.77 3.47
CA GLY A 392 18.69 14.40 3.25
C GLY A 392 17.73 13.29 3.71
N VAL A 393 16.44 13.59 3.88
CA VAL A 393 15.41 12.60 4.19
C VAL A 393 14.37 12.58 3.08
N LEU A 394 14.10 11.42 2.49
CA LEU A 394 13.09 11.27 1.44
C LEU A 394 11.76 10.86 2.05
N MET A 395 10.76 11.72 1.91
CA MET A 395 9.37 11.46 2.28
C MET A 395 8.46 11.78 1.09
N GLY A 396 7.20 11.32 1.12
CA GLY A 396 6.20 11.66 0.12
C GLY A 396 5.03 12.45 0.71
N LEU A 397 4.04 12.73 -0.15
CA LEU A 397 2.74 13.27 0.23
C LEU A 397 1.65 12.27 -0.15
N MET A 398 0.57 12.26 0.61
CA MET A 398 -0.63 11.45 0.36
C MET A 398 -1.89 12.15 0.87
N GLY A 399 -3.03 11.47 0.74
CA GLY A 399 -4.34 11.99 1.14
C GLY A 399 -5.00 12.85 0.07
N SER A 400 -6.32 12.96 0.13
CA SER A 400 -7.15 13.65 -0.87
C SER A 400 -6.79 15.14 -1.04
N HIS A 401 -6.22 15.76 -0.01
CA HIS A 401 -5.75 17.14 -0.03
C HIS A 401 -4.24 17.27 -0.32
N GLY A 402 -3.50 16.13 -0.37
CA GLY A 402 -2.05 16.13 -0.56
C GLY A 402 -1.27 16.83 0.56
N ASN A 403 -1.81 16.81 1.78
CA ASN A 403 -1.27 17.47 2.96
C ASN A 403 -0.71 16.53 4.02
N VAL A 404 -0.73 15.21 3.77
CA VAL A 404 -0.22 14.22 4.72
C VAL A 404 1.20 13.83 4.31
N LEU A 405 2.19 14.11 5.16
CA LEU A 405 3.55 13.59 4.97
C LEU A 405 3.52 12.07 5.15
N LYS A 406 4.06 11.37 4.17
CA LYS A 406 4.10 9.92 4.10
C LYS A 406 5.46 9.40 4.49
N MET A 407 5.52 8.65 5.60
CA MET A 407 6.72 7.99 6.09
C MET A 407 6.56 6.47 6.00
N ARG A 408 7.34 5.82 5.14
CA ARG A 408 7.24 4.38 4.86
C ARG A 408 8.60 3.81 4.44
N PRO A 409 9.58 3.77 5.37
CA PRO A 409 10.94 3.31 5.09
C PRO A 409 11.01 1.80 4.80
N PRO A 410 12.12 1.30 4.22
CA PRO A 410 12.42 -0.13 4.19
C PRO A 410 12.42 -0.75 5.60
N LEU A 411 12.11 -2.06 5.71
CA LEU A 411 11.94 -2.75 7.00
C LEU A 411 13.20 -2.80 7.89
N PRO A 412 14.46 -2.83 7.38
CA PRO A 412 15.66 -2.76 8.24
C PRO A 412 15.97 -1.35 8.78
N PHE A 413 14.97 -0.47 8.82
CA PHE A 413 15.09 0.86 9.42
C PHE A 413 15.37 0.77 10.92
N SER A 414 16.42 1.44 11.40
CA SER A 414 16.84 1.38 12.81
C SER A 414 16.22 2.51 13.65
N ARG A 415 16.41 2.43 14.99
CA ARG A 415 16.03 3.54 15.88
C ARG A 415 16.83 4.81 15.59
N ASP A 416 18.15 4.69 15.32
CA ASP A 416 18.98 5.85 14.97
C ASP A 416 18.51 6.49 13.66
N ASN A 417 18.02 5.69 12.69
CA ASN A 417 17.40 6.23 11.49
C ASN A 417 16.09 6.97 11.80
N ALA A 418 15.29 6.44 12.73
CA ALA A 418 14.06 7.07 13.17
C ALA A 418 14.35 8.42 13.87
N ASP A 419 15.30 8.45 14.77
CA ASP A 419 15.73 9.67 15.47
C ASP A 419 16.20 10.73 14.47
N HIS A 420 17.06 10.35 13.53
CA HIS A 420 17.52 11.26 12.47
C HIS A 420 16.38 11.81 11.61
N ALA A 421 15.40 10.96 11.23
CA ALA A 421 14.25 11.41 10.46
C ALA A 421 13.37 12.40 11.26
N LEU A 422 13.14 12.12 12.56
CA LEU A 422 12.37 12.99 13.45
C LEU A 422 13.07 14.35 13.64
N GLU A 423 14.40 14.36 13.90
CA GLU A 423 15.20 15.59 14.01
C GLU A 423 15.12 16.47 12.75
N VAL A 424 15.19 15.86 11.57
CA VAL A 424 15.07 16.58 10.31
C VAL A 424 13.68 17.17 10.11
N VAL A 425 12.63 16.41 10.42
CA VAL A 425 11.24 16.89 10.34
C VAL A 425 11.04 18.04 11.30
N ASP A 426 11.48 17.92 12.56
CA ASP A 426 11.42 18.97 13.57
C ASP A 426 12.10 20.26 13.11
N GLY A 427 13.37 20.17 12.70
CA GLY A 427 14.15 21.29 12.22
C GLY A 427 13.51 22.03 11.04
N CYS A 428 12.92 21.28 10.08
CA CYS A 428 12.20 21.87 8.95
C CYS A 428 10.91 22.57 9.38
N LEU A 429 10.15 22.01 10.33
CA LEU A 429 8.92 22.63 10.84
C LEU A 429 9.23 23.88 11.70
N CYS A 430 10.27 23.84 12.53
CA CYS A 430 10.77 24.99 13.28
C CYS A 430 11.20 26.16 12.37
N ALA A 431 11.83 25.87 11.22
CA ALA A 431 12.27 26.88 10.27
C ALA A 431 11.10 27.59 9.57
N LEU A 432 9.96 26.91 9.42
CA LEU A 432 8.74 27.48 8.82
C LEU A 432 7.94 28.37 9.77
N ALA A 433 8.10 28.18 11.09
CA ALA A 433 7.41 28.96 12.10
C ALA A 433 8.06 30.33 12.37
N ARG A 434 9.24 30.58 11.78
CA ARG A 434 9.98 31.84 11.85
C ARG A 434 9.75 32.71 10.62
#